data_393460d68a04b40a25d676cf7b7febbc
#
_entry.id   393460d68a04b40a25d676cf7b7febbc
#
_cell.length_a   1.000
_cell.length_b   1.000
_cell.length_c   1.000
_cell.angle_alpha   90.00
_cell.angle_beta   90.00
_cell.angle_gamma   90.00
#
_symmetry.space_group_name_H-M   'P 1'
#
loop_
_entity.id
_entity.type
_entity.pdbx_description
1 polymer ?
#
loop_
_entity_poly.entity_id
_entity_poly.type
_entity_poly.pdbx_seq_one_letter_code
_entity_poly.pdbx_strand_id
1 'polypeptide(L)'
;MIKIIMSINSFWISTTARTGSMWLYNVTREILKLSKINVLPIKIPKSDQEFFEIFKKQSLIDQNDSNKYVFKIHQILKPNLPRSKILTTIRDPRDICISFKEFMKTDFDTALKAAKSLLKYEKIYKTYNKDYLRFFRYENIENKPIEAILEIANFIGYKTNYKDAKEISLKYNKKKVKTLIKRNDENLLSKIKNKEEIDKSSIVYFSKDNYRSFDTNTGFQTNHISNRNSGDWEKSFSSKEKEILNFEFENFISEHKF
;
A
#
# COMPACT_ATOMS: atom_id res chain seq x y z
N MET A 1 -20.99 -28.45 18.87
CA MET A 1 -20.45 -27.10 19.01
C MET A 1 -20.57 -26.37 17.66
N ILE A 2 -21.53 -25.47 17.51
CA ILE A 2 -21.69 -24.67 16.28
C ILE A 2 -20.54 -23.67 16.27
N LYS A 3 -19.59 -23.83 15.35
CA LYS A 3 -18.54 -22.86 15.09
C LYS A 3 -19.22 -21.63 14.49
N ILE A 4 -19.49 -20.61 15.31
CA ILE A 4 -19.92 -19.29 14.81
C ILE A 4 -18.77 -18.76 13.98
N ILE A 5 -18.88 -18.88 12.65
CA ILE A 5 -17.92 -18.27 11.72
C ILE A 5 -18.18 -16.77 11.79
N MET A 6 -17.39 -16.08 12.61
CA MET A 6 -17.43 -14.61 12.66
C MET A 6 -17.08 -14.05 11.28
N SER A 7 -17.95 -13.27 10.69
CA SER A 7 -17.71 -12.65 9.38
C SER A 7 -16.49 -11.71 9.45
N ILE A 8 -15.61 -11.78 8.44
CA ILE A 8 -14.49 -10.83 8.29
C ILE A 8 -15.07 -9.44 8.01
N ASN A 9 -14.66 -8.45 8.76
CA ASN A 9 -15.09 -7.07 8.56
C ASN A 9 -13.92 -6.06 8.49
N SER A 10 -12.69 -6.48 8.71
CA SER A 10 -11.52 -5.61 8.51
C SER A 10 -10.45 -6.26 7.62
N PHE A 11 -9.87 -5.45 6.74
CA PHE A 11 -8.81 -5.81 5.82
C PHE A 11 -7.63 -4.88 6.05
N TRP A 12 -6.49 -5.44 6.40
CA TRP A 12 -5.29 -4.70 6.72
C TRP A 12 -4.27 -4.82 5.61
N ILE A 13 -3.93 -3.71 4.98
CA ILE A 13 -2.77 -3.62 4.10
C ILE A 13 -1.59 -3.25 4.98
N SER A 14 -0.86 -4.27 5.44
CA SER A 14 0.30 -4.11 6.30
C SER A 14 1.55 -4.52 5.55
N THR A 15 2.31 -3.54 5.11
CA THR A 15 3.43 -3.75 4.18
C THR A 15 4.62 -2.86 4.52
N THR A 16 5.80 -3.27 4.06
CA THR A 16 6.95 -2.35 3.95
C THR A 16 6.60 -1.19 3.01
N ALA A 17 7.16 -0.01 3.27
CA ALA A 17 7.00 1.13 2.38
C ALA A 17 7.56 0.83 0.96
N ARG A 18 6.99 1.44 -0.06
CA ARG A 18 7.41 1.35 -1.48
C ARG A 18 7.21 -0.01 -2.15
N THR A 19 6.29 -0.81 -1.66
CA THR A 19 5.91 -2.12 -2.22
C THR A 19 4.53 -2.16 -2.87
N GLY A 20 3.92 -1.00 -3.17
CA GLY A 20 2.60 -0.93 -3.81
C GLY A 20 1.42 -0.91 -2.84
N SER A 21 1.64 -0.58 -1.57
CA SER A 21 0.61 -0.56 -0.52
C SER A 21 -0.63 0.28 -0.87
N MET A 22 -0.46 1.46 -1.48
CA MET A 22 -1.59 2.31 -1.85
C MET A 22 -2.40 1.75 -3.01
N TRP A 23 -1.75 1.06 -3.96
CA TRP A 23 -2.48 0.35 -5.00
C TRP A 23 -3.33 -0.77 -4.40
N LEU A 24 -2.71 -1.62 -3.57
CA LEU A 24 -3.39 -2.73 -2.89
C LEU A 24 -4.55 -2.23 -2.02
N TYR A 25 -4.36 -1.12 -1.30
CA TYR A 25 -5.39 -0.48 -0.49
C TYR A 25 -6.60 -0.03 -1.33
N ASN A 26 -6.35 0.70 -2.41
CA ASN A 26 -7.42 1.20 -3.27
C ASN A 26 -8.15 0.07 -4.00
N VAL A 27 -7.42 -0.92 -4.52
CA VAL A 27 -8.00 -2.09 -5.18
C VAL A 27 -8.91 -2.87 -4.24
N THR A 28 -8.46 -3.14 -3.02
CA THR A 28 -9.27 -3.81 -2.00
C THR A 28 -10.58 -3.06 -1.74
N ARG A 29 -10.52 -1.73 -1.63
CA ARG A 29 -11.71 -0.89 -1.45
C ARG A 29 -12.67 -0.95 -2.64
N GLU A 30 -12.15 -0.92 -3.86
CA GLU A 30 -13.01 -0.98 -5.05
C GLU A 30 -13.70 -2.33 -5.21
N ILE A 31 -13.01 -3.43 -4.94
CA ILE A 31 -13.63 -4.77 -4.94
C ILE A 31 -14.81 -4.83 -3.97
N LEU A 32 -14.64 -4.31 -2.76
CA LEU A 32 -15.71 -4.26 -1.76
C LEU A 32 -16.88 -3.38 -2.20
N LYS A 33 -16.60 -2.21 -2.79
CA LYS A 33 -17.63 -1.30 -3.31
C LYS A 33 -18.44 -1.91 -4.45
N LEU A 34 -17.82 -2.68 -5.34
CA LEU A 34 -18.54 -3.42 -6.41
C LEU A 34 -19.58 -4.36 -5.83
N SER A 35 -19.35 -4.90 -4.65
CA SER A 35 -20.30 -5.73 -3.91
C SER A 35 -21.34 -4.93 -3.13
N LYS A 36 -21.49 -3.62 -3.41
CA LYS A 36 -22.42 -2.68 -2.76
C LYS A 36 -22.22 -2.57 -1.24
N ILE A 37 -20.99 -2.75 -0.78
CA ILE A 37 -20.61 -2.69 0.63
C ILE A 37 -20.17 -1.27 0.95
N ASN A 38 -20.60 -0.76 2.10
CA ASN A 38 -20.08 0.48 2.65
C ASN A 38 -18.65 0.26 3.19
N VAL A 39 -17.67 0.98 2.62
CA VAL A 39 -16.25 0.79 2.90
C VAL A 39 -15.70 2.00 3.65
N LEU A 40 -15.20 1.76 4.83
CA LEU A 40 -14.65 2.77 5.72
C LEU A 40 -13.10 2.64 5.85
N PRO A 41 -12.40 3.72 6.18
CA PRO A 41 -12.86 5.10 6.27
C PRO A 41 -13.20 5.70 4.89
N ILE A 42 -14.15 6.63 4.82
CA ILE A 42 -14.52 7.29 3.55
C ILE A 42 -13.35 8.15 3.06
N LYS A 43 -12.86 9.07 3.91
CA LYS A 43 -11.62 9.82 3.66
C LYS A 43 -10.43 9.05 4.21
N ILE A 44 -9.37 8.99 3.42
CA ILE A 44 -8.19 8.19 3.75
C ILE A 44 -7.33 8.93 4.79
N PRO A 45 -7.02 8.29 5.92
CA PRO A 45 -6.10 8.82 6.91
C PRO A 45 -4.69 9.02 6.34
N LYS A 46 -3.96 9.97 6.89
CA LYS A 46 -2.61 10.33 6.44
C LYS A 46 -1.51 9.52 7.13
N SER A 47 -1.80 8.95 8.28
CA SER A 47 -0.83 8.27 9.13
C SER A 47 -1.34 6.91 9.62
N ASP A 48 -0.40 6.04 9.97
CA ASP A 48 -0.71 4.77 10.64
C ASP A 48 -1.47 4.98 11.95
N GLN A 49 -1.13 6.05 12.69
CA GLN A 49 -1.78 6.38 13.96
C GLN A 49 -3.27 6.67 13.78
N GLU A 50 -3.65 7.46 12.77
CA GLU A 50 -5.05 7.75 12.47
C GLU A 50 -5.83 6.48 12.10
N PHE A 51 -5.21 5.54 11.36
CA PHE A 51 -5.83 4.24 11.08
C PHE A 51 -6.06 3.42 12.35
N PHE A 52 -5.11 3.40 13.27
CA PHE A 52 -5.28 2.70 14.56
C PHE A 52 -6.35 3.34 15.44
N GLU A 53 -6.50 4.64 15.42
CA GLU A 53 -7.56 5.33 16.17
C GLU A 53 -8.95 4.97 15.64
N ILE A 54 -9.12 4.90 14.31
CA ILE A 54 -10.37 4.42 13.70
C ILE A 54 -10.63 2.97 14.10
N PHE A 55 -9.61 2.11 14.04
CA PHE A 55 -9.76 0.70 14.43
C PHE A 55 -10.15 0.55 15.89
N LYS A 56 -9.54 1.29 16.80
CA LYS A 56 -9.91 1.28 18.23
C LYS A 56 -11.37 1.69 18.45
N LYS A 57 -11.82 2.75 17.79
CA LYS A 57 -13.21 3.19 17.86
C LYS A 57 -14.17 2.14 17.32
N GLN A 58 -13.82 1.50 16.20
CA GLN A 58 -14.63 0.44 15.59
C GLN A 58 -14.73 -0.81 16.48
N SER A 59 -13.65 -1.19 17.17
CA SER A 59 -13.66 -2.36 18.07
C SER A 59 -14.62 -2.22 19.24
N LEU A 60 -15.07 -0.99 19.52
CA LEU A 60 -16.08 -0.66 20.56
C LEU A 60 -17.50 -0.61 19.98
N ILE A 61 -17.67 -0.70 18.65
CA ILE A 61 -18.96 -0.63 17.95
C ILE A 61 -19.46 -2.05 17.65
N ASP A 62 -20.76 -2.19 17.62
CA ASP A 62 -21.58 -3.40 17.54
C ASP A 62 -21.03 -4.49 16.59
N GLN A 63 -21.12 -5.75 17.03
CA GLN A 63 -20.75 -6.94 16.26
C GLN A 63 -21.59 -7.13 14.98
N ASN A 64 -22.71 -6.42 14.84
CA ASN A 64 -23.63 -6.46 13.71
C ASN A 64 -23.35 -5.40 12.63
N ASP A 65 -22.23 -4.64 12.75
CA ASP A 65 -21.88 -3.64 11.74
C ASP A 65 -21.63 -4.29 10.36
N SER A 66 -22.48 -3.95 9.39
CA SER A 66 -22.37 -4.41 7.99
C SER A 66 -21.24 -3.74 7.21
N ASN A 67 -20.64 -2.68 7.78
CA ASN A 67 -19.53 -1.98 7.17
C ASN A 67 -18.29 -2.87 7.05
N LYS A 68 -17.48 -2.62 6.04
CA LYS A 68 -16.14 -3.20 5.90
C LYS A 68 -15.10 -2.10 6.04
N TYR A 69 -14.06 -2.43 6.78
CA TYR A 69 -12.97 -1.50 7.08
C TYR A 69 -11.72 -1.91 6.33
N VAL A 70 -11.11 -0.97 5.66
CA VAL A 70 -9.81 -1.19 5.01
C VAL A 70 -8.80 -0.24 5.64
N PHE A 71 -7.74 -0.80 6.20
CA PHE A 71 -6.67 -0.08 6.87
C PHE A 71 -5.36 -0.25 6.11
N LYS A 72 -4.52 0.77 6.10
CA LYS A 72 -3.19 0.71 5.47
C LYS A 72 -2.14 1.26 6.42
N ILE A 73 -1.18 0.42 6.77
CA ILE A 73 -0.11 0.75 7.71
C ILE A 73 1.24 0.22 7.25
N HIS A 74 2.30 0.81 7.81
CA HIS A 74 3.68 0.38 7.65
C HIS A 74 4.25 -0.19 8.97
N GLN A 75 3.42 -0.96 9.68
CA GLN A 75 3.77 -1.65 10.92
C GLN A 75 3.34 -3.12 10.84
N ILE A 76 4.08 -4.00 11.51
CA ILE A 76 3.73 -5.42 11.61
C ILE A 76 2.60 -5.57 12.62
N LEU A 77 1.53 -6.19 12.18
CA LEU A 77 0.38 -6.51 13.04
C LEU A 77 0.65 -7.77 13.85
N LYS A 78 -0.01 -7.90 14.99
CA LYS A 78 -0.03 -9.14 15.76
C LYS A 78 -0.83 -10.22 15.02
N PRO A 79 -0.50 -11.52 15.20
CA PRO A 79 -1.31 -12.61 14.67
C PRO A 79 -2.71 -12.61 15.30
N ASN A 80 -3.65 -13.21 14.58
CA ASN A 80 -5.01 -13.46 15.08
C ASN A 80 -5.82 -12.21 15.47
N LEU A 81 -5.67 -11.12 14.69
CA LEU A 81 -6.60 -10.01 14.80
C LEU A 81 -8.03 -10.49 14.57
N PRO A 82 -8.96 -10.28 15.50
CA PRO A 82 -10.32 -10.76 15.35
C PRO A 82 -10.98 -10.25 14.06
N ARG A 83 -11.67 -11.13 13.34
CA ARG A 83 -12.47 -10.80 12.16
C ARG A 83 -11.69 -10.03 11.08
N SER A 84 -10.38 -10.29 10.94
CA SER A 84 -9.48 -9.53 10.08
C SER A 84 -8.75 -10.42 9.08
N LYS A 85 -8.47 -9.88 7.89
CA LYS A 85 -7.49 -10.43 6.96
C LYS A 85 -6.36 -9.43 6.74
N ILE A 86 -5.14 -9.95 6.58
CA ILE A 86 -3.94 -9.16 6.33
C ILE A 86 -3.48 -9.40 4.90
N LEU A 87 -3.34 -8.34 4.14
CA LEU A 87 -2.76 -8.32 2.82
C LEU A 87 -1.39 -7.65 2.94
N THR A 88 -0.36 -8.34 2.50
CA THR A 88 1.00 -7.79 2.48
C THR A 88 1.62 -7.93 1.11
N THR A 89 2.68 -7.20 0.84
CA THR A 89 3.36 -7.23 -0.46
C THR A 89 4.82 -7.57 -0.29
N ILE A 90 5.36 -8.29 -1.27
CA ILE A 90 6.80 -8.48 -1.47
C ILE A 90 7.19 -7.82 -2.79
N ARG A 91 8.42 -7.32 -2.83
CA ARG A 91 9.03 -6.68 -4.00
C ARG A 91 10.53 -6.90 -3.96
N ASP A 92 11.20 -6.84 -5.12
CA ASP A 92 12.66 -6.81 -5.15
C ASP A 92 13.17 -5.72 -4.20
N PRO A 93 13.94 -6.08 -3.14
CA PRO A 93 14.41 -5.12 -2.14
C PRO A 93 15.35 -4.06 -2.71
N ARG A 94 16.01 -4.34 -3.84
CA ARG A 94 16.88 -3.40 -4.55
C ARG A 94 16.04 -2.27 -5.19
N ASP A 95 14.88 -2.62 -5.75
CA ASP A 95 13.90 -1.64 -6.25
C ASP A 95 13.20 -0.88 -5.11
N ILE A 96 13.00 -1.50 -3.96
CA ILE A 96 12.50 -0.79 -2.76
C ILE A 96 13.51 0.27 -2.34
N CYS A 97 14.80 -0.09 -2.28
CA CYS A 97 15.87 0.80 -1.87
C CYS A 97 15.91 2.06 -2.73
N ILE A 98 15.98 1.93 -4.06
CA ILE A 98 16.00 3.11 -4.93
C ILE A 98 14.70 3.91 -4.88
N SER A 99 13.55 3.23 -4.83
CA SER A 99 12.25 3.90 -4.72
C SER A 99 12.10 4.68 -3.42
N PHE A 100 12.65 4.19 -2.31
CA PHE A 100 12.65 4.88 -1.02
C PHE A 100 13.61 6.07 -1.03
N LYS A 101 14.84 5.88 -1.55
CA LYS A 101 15.85 6.94 -1.70
C LYS A 101 15.29 8.16 -2.42
N GLU A 102 14.64 7.94 -3.56
CA GLU A 102 14.05 9.02 -4.36
C GLU A 102 12.83 9.67 -3.68
N PHE A 103 11.93 8.85 -3.15
CA PHE A 103 10.71 9.35 -2.53
C PHE A 103 11.00 10.17 -1.28
N MET A 104 11.92 9.72 -0.44
CA MET A 104 12.28 10.41 0.81
C MET A 104 13.40 11.43 0.62
N LYS A 105 14.06 11.47 -0.56
CA LYS A 105 15.25 12.30 -0.84
C LYS A 105 16.36 12.06 0.19
N THR A 106 16.68 10.80 0.45
CA THR A 106 17.65 10.36 1.45
C THR A 106 18.89 9.71 0.83
N ASP A 107 19.91 9.40 1.64
CA ASP A 107 21.10 8.68 1.24
C ASP A 107 20.85 7.17 1.04
N PHE A 108 21.88 6.46 0.57
CA PHE A 108 21.83 5.02 0.32
C PHE A 108 21.63 4.22 1.61
N ASP A 109 22.33 4.55 2.67
CA ASP A 109 22.32 3.77 3.91
C ASP A 109 20.94 3.81 4.58
N THR A 110 20.33 4.99 4.59
CA THR A 110 18.94 5.16 5.08
C THR A 110 17.95 4.37 4.24
N ALA A 111 18.11 4.39 2.92
CA ALA A 111 17.25 3.65 2.01
C ALA A 111 17.44 2.13 2.12
N LEU A 112 18.69 1.67 2.27
CA LEU A 112 19.02 0.27 2.54
C LEU A 112 18.38 -0.23 3.84
N LYS A 113 18.49 0.55 4.92
CA LYS A 113 17.86 0.23 6.20
C LYS A 113 16.33 0.13 6.07
N ALA A 114 15.71 1.01 5.30
CA ALA A 114 14.28 0.93 5.01
C ALA A 114 13.92 -0.32 4.20
N ALA A 115 14.69 -0.67 3.18
CA ALA A 115 14.49 -1.88 2.38
C ALA A 115 14.65 -3.16 3.22
N LYS A 116 15.61 -3.21 4.14
CA LYS A 116 15.81 -4.34 5.09
C LYS A 116 14.60 -4.62 5.97
N SER A 117 13.70 -3.64 6.16
CA SER A 117 12.47 -3.89 6.91
C SER A 117 11.62 -4.99 6.27
N LEU A 118 11.70 -5.19 4.94
CA LEU A 118 11.00 -6.26 4.22
C LEU A 118 11.34 -7.64 4.78
N LEU A 119 12.60 -7.91 5.08
CA LEU A 119 13.06 -9.19 5.64
C LEU A 119 12.37 -9.49 6.98
N LYS A 120 12.19 -8.44 7.81
CA LYS A 120 11.47 -8.56 9.08
C LYS A 120 10.00 -8.88 8.87
N TYR A 121 9.33 -8.19 7.94
CA TYR A 121 7.93 -8.46 7.61
C TYR A 121 7.75 -9.89 7.12
N GLU A 122 8.57 -10.32 6.19
CA GLU A 122 8.50 -11.65 5.62
C GLU A 122 8.71 -12.73 6.70
N LYS A 123 9.79 -12.63 7.48
CA LYS A 123 10.11 -13.58 8.55
C LYS A 123 8.94 -13.77 9.52
N ILE A 124 8.31 -12.66 9.94
CA ILE A 124 7.20 -12.71 10.89
C ILE A 124 5.94 -13.22 10.20
N TYR A 125 5.60 -12.70 9.03
CA TYR A 125 4.34 -13.02 8.36
C TYR A 125 4.30 -14.43 7.74
N LYS A 126 5.44 -15.04 7.44
CA LYS A 126 5.52 -16.46 7.05
C LYS A 126 5.02 -17.43 8.14
N THR A 127 5.03 -17.00 9.39
CA THR A 127 4.51 -17.81 10.51
C THR A 127 3.00 -17.72 10.68
N TYR A 128 2.32 -16.82 9.94
CA TYR A 128 0.88 -16.61 10.08
C TYR A 128 0.08 -17.60 9.24
N ASN A 129 -1.15 -17.91 9.68
CA ASN A 129 -2.05 -18.76 8.94
C ASN A 129 -2.44 -18.09 7.59
N LYS A 130 -2.26 -18.84 6.50
CA LYS A 130 -2.50 -18.39 5.11
C LYS A 130 -3.97 -18.07 4.80
N ASP A 131 -4.92 -18.50 5.61
CA ASP A 131 -6.33 -18.12 5.47
C ASP A 131 -6.57 -16.66 5.87
N TYR A 132 -5.71 -16.13 6.73
CA TYR A 132 -5.83 -14.77 7.26
C TYR A 132 -4.76 -13.81 6.76
N LEU A 133 -3.65 -14.31 6.20
CA LEU A 133 -2.59 -13.49 5.65
C LEU A 133 -2.15 -13.99 4.29
N ARG A 134 -2.01 -13.08 3.31
CA ARG A 134 -1.47 -13.39 1.98
C ARG A 134 -0.45 -12.36 1.53
N PHE A 135 0.62 -12.88 0.91
CA PHE A 135 1.61 -12.07 0.20
C PHE A 135 1.19 -11.88 -1.26
N PHE A 136 1.30 -10.62 -1.73
CA PHE A 136 1.11 -10.25 -3.14
C PHE A 136 2.42 -9.74 -3.70
N ARG A 137 2.82 -10.23 -4.86
CA ARG A 137 4.06 -9.82 -5.50
C ARG A 137 3.86 -8.53 -6.27
N TYR A 138 4.71 -7.52 -6.01
CA TYR A 138 4.61 -6.20 -6.66
C TYR A 138 4.75 -6.30 -8.18
N GLU A 139 5.66 -7.15 -8.67
CA GLU A 139 5.89 -7.37 -10.09
C GLU A 139 4.63 -7.94 -10.80
N ASN A 140 3.82 -8.74 -10.09
CA ASN A 140 2.52 -9.19 -10.62
C ASN A 140 1.51 -8.03 -10.65
N ILE A 141 1.51 -7.17 -9.63
CA ILE A 141 0.70 -5.95 -9.62
C ILE A 141 1.04 -5.05 -10.81
N GLU A 142 2.31 -4.94 -11.16
CA GLU A 142 2.77 -4.11 -12.26
C GLU A 142 2.50 -4.73 -13.65
N ASN A 143 2.81 -6.01 -13.81
CA ASN A 143 2.81 -6.68 -15.11
C ASN A 143 1.52 -7.43 -15.44
N LYS A 144 0.77 -7.88 -14.42
CA LYS A 144 -0.47 -8.67 -14.52
C LYS A 144 -1.54 -8.13 -13.56
N PRO A 145 -1.89 -6.83 -13.66
CA PRO A 145 -2.77 -6.20 -12.66
C PRO A 145 -4.17 -6.80 -12.58
N ILE A 146 -4.71 -7.33 -13.67
CA ILE A 146 -6.05 -7.95 -13.68
C ILE A 146 -6.02 -9.24 -12.87
N GLU A 147 -5.04 -10.10 -13.10
CA GLU A 147 -4.84 -11.35 -12.37
C GLU A 147 -4.59 -11.09 -10.88
N ALA A 148 -3.79 -10.08 -10.56
CA ALA A 148 -3.56 -9.67 -9.18
C ALA A 148 -4.86 -9.20 -8.50
N ILE A 149 -5.73 -8.46 -9.20
CA ILE A 149 -7.03 -8.03 -8.68
C ILE A 149 -7.95 -9.23 -8.42
N LEU A 150 -7.99 -10.20 -9.33
CA LEU A 150 -8.79 -11.41 -9.16
C LEU A 150 -8.28 -12.25 -7.97
N GLU A 151 -6.96 -12.34 -7.80
CA GLU A 151 -6.35 -13.02 -6.66
C GLU A 151 -6.69 -12.33 -5.33
N ILE A 152 -6.64 -10.98 -5.27
CA ILE A 152 -7.05 -10.20 -4.10
C ILE A 152 -8.52 -10.46 -3.78
N ALA A 153 -9.40 -10.39 -4.78
CA ALA A 153 -10.83 -10.61 -4.62
C ALA A 153 -11.12 -12.00 -4.03
N ASN A 154 -10.48 -13.03 -4.57
CA ASN A 154 -10.60 -14.40 -4.06
C ASN A 154 -10.11 -14.50 -2.60
N PHE A 155 -8.96 -13.92 -2.28
CA PHE A 155 -8.44 -13.94 -0.93
C PHE A 155 -9.36 -13.25 0.08
N ILE A 156 -9.88 -12.07 -0.25
CA ILE A 156 -10.78 -11.34 0.67
C ILE A 156 -12.19 -11.94 0.72
N GLY A 157 -12.52 -12.88 -0.18
CA GLY A 157 -13.79 -13.59 -0.19
C GLY A 157 -14.91 -12.89 -0.96
N TYR A 158 -14.56 -12.06 -1.95
CA TYR A 158 -15.52 -11.35 -2.80
C TYR A 158 -15.38 -11.72 -4.27
N LYS A 159 -16.52 -11.97 -4.92
CA LYS A 159 -16.53 -12.29 -6.35
C LYS A 159 -16.25 -11.06 -7.19
N THR A 160 -15.29 -11.16 -8.10
CA THR A 160 -14.98 -10.14 -9.10
C THR A 160 -14.78 -10.84 -10.45
N ASN A 161 -15.39 -10.37 -11.50
CA ASN A 161 -15.20 -10.90 -12.84
C ASN A 161 -14.06 -10.17 -13.57
N TYR A 162 -13.67 -10.68 -14.72
CA TYR A 162 -12.59 -10.10 -15.54
C TYR A 162 -12.86 -8.66 -15.97
N LYS A 163 -14.12 -8.32 -16.33
CA LYS A 163 -14.50 -6.97 -16.74
C LYS A 163 -14.31 -5.97 -15.61
N ASP A 164 -14.81 -6.28 -14.43
CA ASP A 164 -14.66 -5.44 -13.23
C ASP A 164 -13.20 -5.28 -12.84
N ALA A 165 -12.43 -6.37 -12.86
CA ALA A 165 -10.99 -6.35 -12.57
C ALA A 165 -10.24 -5.47 -13.59
N LYS A 166 -10.59 -5.51 -14.86
CA LYS A 166 -10.03 -4.65 -15.91
C LYS A 166 -10.37 -3.17 -15.65
N GLU A 167 -11.59 -2.84 -15.27
CA GLU A 167 -12.00 -1.48 -14.96
C GLU A 167 -11.22 -0.91 -13.76
N ILE A 168 -11.08 -1.71 -12.68
CA ILE A 168 -10.26 -1.34 -11.51
C ILE A 168 -8.80 -1.13 -11.93
N SER A 169 -8.22 -2.05 -12.72
CA SER A 169 -6.85 -1.95 -13.23
C SER A 169 -6.62 -0.66 -14.01
N LEU A 170 -7.53 -0.30 -14.90
CA LEU A 170 -7.47 0.95 -15.68
C LEU A 170 -7.57 2.20 -14.79
N LYS A 171 -8.38 2.15 -13.72
CA LYS A 171 -8.56 3.26 -12.77
C LYS A 171 -7.28 3.55 -11.99
N TYR A 172 -6.53 2.52 -11.61
CA TYR A 172 -5.33 2.63 -10.75
C TYR A 172 -4.02 2.32 -11.47
N ASN A 173 -3.98 2.40 -12.82
CA ASN A 173 -2.73 2.26 -13.55
C ASN A 173 -1.80 3.47 -13.31
N LYS A 174 -0.49 3.26 -13.49
CA LYS A 174 0.53 4.30 -13.28
C LYS A 174 0.21 5.62 -13.96
N LYS A 175 -0.28 5.60 -15.21
CA LYS A 175 -0.59 6.81 -15.99
C LYS A 175 -1.73 7.61 -15.36
N LYS A 176 -2.83 6.95 -15.01
CA LYS A 176 -3.99 7.63 -14.38
C LYS A 176 -3.63 8.20 -13.01
N VAL A 177 -2.90 7.44 -12.20
CA VAL A 177 -2.46 7.90 -10.88
C VAL A 177 -1.51 9.10 -10.99
N LYS A 178 -0.55 9.08 -11.93
CA LYS A 178 0.33 10.23 -12.19
C LYS A 178 -0.44 11.47 -12.61
N THR A 179 -1.44 11.31 -13.50
CA THR A 179 -2.30 12.44 -13.90
C THR A 179 -3.08 13.01 -12.72
N LEU A 180 -3.61 12.15 -11.83
CA LEU A 180 -4.28 12.59 -10.61
C LEU A 180 -3.35 13.40 -9.71
N ILE A 181 -2.15 12.87 -9.44
CA ILE A 181 -1.14 13.52 -8.59
C ILE A 181 -0.76 14.88 -9.20
N LYS A 182 -0.43 14.92 -10.49
CA LYS A 182 -0.07 16.16 -11.19
C LYS A 182 -1.14 17.22 -11.05
N ARG A 183 -2.41 16.87 -11.28
CA ARG A 183 -3.55 17.79 -11.11
C ARG A 183 -3.66 18.33 -9.68
N ASN A 184 -3.45 17.48 -8.68
CA ASN A 184 -3.51 17.88 -7.28
C ASN A 184 -2.33 18.81 -6.93
N ASP A 185 -1.13 18.55 -7.45
CA ASP A 185 0.04 19.40 -7.27
C ASP A 185 -0.17 20.78 -7.93
N GLU A 186 -0.66 20.83 -9.17
CA GLU A 186 -0.97 22.07 -9.88
C GLU A 186 -2.02 22.91 -9.14
N ASN A 187 -3.08 22.26 -8.63
CA ASN A 187 -4.11 22.94 -7.84
C ASN A 187 -3.54 23.51 -6.52
N LEU A 188 -2.70 22.73 -5.83
CA LEU A 188 -2.05 23.19 -4.60
C LEU A 188 -1.14 24.40 -4.88
N LEU A 189 -0.32 24.34 -5.92
CA LEU A 189 0.56 25.44 -6.32
C LEU A 189 -0.21 26.70 -6.70
N SER A 190 -1.33 26.55 -7.43
CA SER A 190 -2.22 27.67 -7.77
C SER A 190 -2.77 28.37 -6.52
N LYS A 191 -3.29 27.60 -5.55
CA LYS A 191 -3.80 28.13 -4.29
C LYS A 191 -2.73 28.88 -3.50
N ILE A 192 -1.50 28.33 -3.43
CA ILE A 192 -0.38 29.01 -2.77
C ILE A 192 -0.07 30.35 -3.45
N LYS A 193 0.02 30.34 -4.79
CA LYS A 193 0.32 31.55 -5.57
C LYS A 193 -0.74 32.63 -5.36
N ASN A 194 -2.00 32.25 -5.33
CA ASN A 194 -3.15 33.14 -5.18
C ASN A 194 -3.44 33.52 -3.71
N LYS A 195 -2.67 32.99 -2.74
CA LYS A 195 -2.90 33.15 -1.29
C LYS A 195 -4.30 32.70 -0.84
N GLU A 196 -4.85 31.71 -1.52
CA GLU A 196 -6.14 31.10 -1.17
C GLU A 196 -6.00 30.16 0.03
N GLU A 197 -7.11 29.95 0.74
CA GLU A 197 -7.15 28.99 1.84
C GLU A 197 -6.89 27.58 1.34
N ILE A 198 -6.01 26.86 2.00
CA ILE A 198 -5.65 25.49 1.66
C ILE A 198 -6.25 24.55 2.69
N ASP A 199 -7.08 23.61 2.23
CA ASP A 199 -7.60 22.55 3.08
C ASP A 199 -6.44 21.71 3.63
N LYS A 200 -6.23 21.78 4.94
CA LYS A 200 -5.20 21.01 5.64
C LYS A 200 -5.32 19.51 5.41
N SER A 201 -6.52 18.99 5.09
CA SER A 201 -6.71 17.58 4.77
C SER A 201 -6.04 17.18 3.45
N SER A 202 -5.84 18.12 2.53
CA SER A 202 -5.24 17.89 1.20
C SER A 202 -3.71 18.01 1.16
N ILE A 203 -3.04 18.15 2.31
CA ILE A 203 -1.59 18.30 2.42
C ILE A 203 -1.01 17.32 3.43
N VAL A 204 0.17 16.77 3.13
CA VAL A 204 1.02 16.05 4.08
C VAL A 204 2.31 16.84 4.29
N TYR A 205 2.66 17.12 5.53
CA TYR A 205 3.91 17.77 5.90
C TYR A 205 4.97 16.73 6.26
N PHE A 206 6.17 16.87 5.69
CA PHE A 206 7.35 16.09 6.02
C PHE A 206 8.33 16.91 6.90
N SER A 207 8.32 18.23 6.73
CA SER A 207 8.99 19.22 7.55
C SER A 207 8.27 20.54 7.40
N LYS A 208 8.73 21.61 8.12
CA LYS A 208 8.12 22.94 8.08
C LYS A 208 7.94 23.48 6.66
N ASP A 209 8.92 23.22 5.78
CA ASP A 209 8.96 23.76 4.41
C ASP A 209 8.82 22.67 3.33
N ASN A 210 8.58 21.42 3.73
CA ASN A 210 8.43 20.29 2.81
C ASN A 210 7.05 19.65 2.98
N TYR A 211 6.15 20.02 2.10
CA TYR A 211 4.79 19.49 2.05
C TYR A 211 4.49 18.91 0.68
N ARG A 212 3.51 18.05 0.62
CA ARG A 212 3.05 17.37 -0.60
C ARG A 212 1.54 17.43 -0.70
N SER A 213 1.01 17.51 -1.92
CA SER A 213 -0.41 17.30 -2.12
C SER A 213 -0.82 15.89 -1.68
N PHE A 214 -2.02 15.77 -1.15
CA PHE A 214 -2.59 14.51 -0.69
C PHE A 214 -4.03 14.39 -1.15
N ASP A 215 -4.34 13.31 -1.86
CA ASP A 215 -5.70 13.01 -2.28
C ASP A 215 -6.43 12.22 -1.19
N THR A 216 -7.40 12.85 -0.54
CA THR A 216 -8.14 12.24 0.58
C THR A 216 -9.01 11.05 0.18
N ASN A 217 -9.27 10.84 -1.10
CA ASN A 217 -10.09 9.73 -1.60
C ASN A 217 -9.25 8.49 -1.93
N THR A 218 -7.99 8.68 -2.34
CA THR A 218 -7.10 7.61 -2.79
C THR A 218 -5.82 7.48 -1.97
N GLY A 219 -5.46 8.49 -1.16
CA GLY A 219 -4.20 8.53 -0.39
C GLY A 219 -2.95 8.73 -1.25
N PHE A 220 -3.09 8.98 -2.56
CA PHE A 220 -1.93 9.31 -3.39
C PHE A 220 -1.45 10.74 -3.11
N GLN A 221 -0.16 10.93 -3.18
CA GLN A 221 0.51 12.20 -2.88
C GLN A 221 1.64 12.47 -3.87
N THR A 222 2.14 13.70 -3.87
CA THR A 222 3.29 14.12 -4.70
C THR A 222 4.42 13.09 -4.65
N ASN A 223 4.98 12.74 -5.80
CA ASN A 223 6.08 11.77 -5.96
C ASN A 223 5.76 10.34 -5.53
N HIS A 224 4.48 9.99 -5.32
CA HIS A 224 4.12 8.64 -4.87
C HIS A 224 4.43 7.57 -5.92
N ILE A 225 4.30 7.90 -7.20
CA ILE A 225 4.55 6.98 -8.31
C ILE A 225 5.86 7.36 -9.02
N SER A 226 6.84 6.46 -8.94
CA SER A 226 8.10 6.57 -9.66
C SER A 226 7.92 6.45 -11.17
N ASN A 227 8.88 7.00 -11.93
CA ASN A 227 9.00 6.77 -13.38
C ASN A 227 9.71 5.45 -13.71
N ARG A 228 10.23 4.76 -12.71
CA ARG A 228 10.99 3.52 -12.86
C ARG A 228 10.08 2.31 -13.06
N ASN A 229 10.62 1.34 -13.76
CA ASN A 229 10.07 -0.02 -13.82
C ASN A 229 10.80 -0.93 -12.84
N SER A 230 10.24 -2.11 -12.58
CA SER A 230 10.94 -3.15 -11.84
C SER A 230 12.23 -3.53 -12.56
N GLY A 231 13.34 -3.64 -11.81
CA GLY A 231 14.68 -3.91 -12.34
C GLY A 231 15.51 -2.67 -12.66
N ASP A 232 14.93 -1.46 -12.69
CA ASP A 232 15.70 -0.22 -12.99
C ASP A 232 16.71 0.15 -11.90
N TRP A 233 16.72 -0.56 -10.76
CA TRP A 233 17.74 -0.42 -9.71
C TRP A 233 19.16 -0.64 -10.26
N GLU A 234 19.34 -1.53 -11.24
CA GLU A 234 20.63 -1.82 -11.84
C GLU A 234 21.32 -0.59 -12.44
N LYS A 235 20.56 0.34 -13.00
CA LYS A 235 21.07 1.57 -13.60
C LYS A 235 21.25 2.71 -12.60
N SER A 236 20.84 2.49 -11.36
CA SER A 236 20.63 3.56 -10.37
C SER A 236 21.67 3.61 -9.27
N PHE A 237 22.43 2.52 -9.11
CA PHE A 237 23.41 2.36 -8.07
C PHE A 237 24.81 2.16 -8.64
N SER A 238 25.83 2.61 -7.90
CA SER A 238 27.22 2.31 -8.19
C SER A 238 27.53 0.82 -8.02
N SER A 239 28.64 0.34 -8.59
CA SER A 239 29.06 -1.08 -8.44
C SER A 239 29.14 -1.50 -6.98
N LYS A 240 29.72 -0.66 -6.12
CA LYS A 240 29.81 -0.92 -4.68
C LYS A 240 28.45 -1.02 -3.99
N GLU A 241 27.51 -0.12 -4.30
CA GLU A 241 26.15 -0.18 -3.75
C GLU A 241 25.41 -1.44 -4.21
N LYS A 242 25.61 -1.85 -5.47
CA LYS A 242 25.02 -3.10 -6.01
C LYS A 242 25.55 -4.35 -5.30
N GLU A 243 26.85 -4.41 -5.04
CA GLU A 243 27.49 -5.49 -4.27
C GLU A 243 26.86 -5.59 -2.87
N ILE A 244 26.72 -4.45 -2.18
CA ILE A 244 26.08 -4.39 -0.86
C ILE A 244 24.63 -4.87 -0.94
N LEU A 245 23.84 -4.40 -1.91
CA LEU A 245 22.45 -4.80 -2.05
C LEU A 245 22.31 -6.30 -2.34
N ASN A 246 23.11 -6.84 -3.24
CA ASN A 246 23.08 -8.26 -3.56
C ASN A 246 23.48 -9.12 -2.36
N PHE A 247 24.51 -8.75 -1.61
CA PHE A 247 24.94 -9.44 -0.41
C PHE A 247 23.86 -9.41 0.70
N GLU A 248 23.32 -8.22 0.99
CA GLU A 248 22.36 -8.04 2.06
C GLU A 248 21.00 -8.75 1.82
N PHE A 249 20.66 -8.99 0.57
CA PHE A 249 19.39 -9.58 0.18
C PHE A 249 19.54 -10.93 -0.55
N GLU A 250 20.72 -11.54 -0.56
CA GLU A 250 21.04 -12.77 -1.31
C GLU A 250 19.99 -13.88 -1.10
N ASN A 251 19.72 -14.22 0.15
CA ASN A 251 18.76 -15.26 0.50
C ASN A 251 17.33 -14.92 0.04
N PHE A 252 16.91 -13.67 0.22
CA PHE A 252 15.59 -13.21 -0.19
C PHE A 252 15.43 -13.20 -1.71
N ILE A 253 16.45 -12.73 -2.43
CA ILE A 253 16.47 -12.71 -3.90
C ILE A 253 16.40 -14.14 -4.44
N SER A 254 17.21 -15.05 -3.91
CA SER A 254 17.24 -16.46 -4.30
C SER A 254 15.91 -17.15 -4.03
N GLU A 255 15.34 -17.00 -2.84
CA GLU A 255 14.08 -17.62 -2.45
C GLU A 255 12.91 -17.15 -3.32
N HIS A 256 12.84 -15.86 -3.60
CA HIS A 256 11.73 -15.26 -4.36
C HIS A 256 12.01 -15.13 -5.87
N LYS A 257 13.19 -15.54 -6.34
CA LYS A 257 13.58 -15.49 -7.77
C LYS A 257 13.44 -14.07 -8.35
N PHE A 258 14.06 -13.09 -7.68
CA PHE A 258 14.20 -11.73 -8.17
C PHE A 258 15.46 -11.54 -9.02
#